data_0a6300c59df7f2878fbf1e3b28867dca
#
_entry.id   0a6300c59df7f2878fbf1e3b28867dca
#
_cell.length_a   1.000
_cell.length_b   1.000
_cell.length_c   1.000
_cell.angle_alpha   90.00
_cell.angle_beta   90.00
_cell.angle_gamma   90.00
#
_symmetry.space_group_name_H-M   'P 1'
#
loop_
_entity.id
_entity.type
_entity.pdbx_description
1 polymer ?
#
loop_
_entity_poly.entity_id
_entity_poly.type
_entity_poly.pdbx_seq_one_letter_code
_entity_poly.pdbx_strand_id
1 'polypeptide(L)'
;IYTHGYRIVEFHVWAPDVAGGTDPEGYLSIKEIPSGAVGFDAMAADDGRQVAWARQITVAGSRSNTFSVIDPNTVVTQDLFFRNISAAVANYMVVIEPVTLTEQQGILTLIQERQQDDI
;
A
#
# COMPACT_ATOMS: atom_id res chain seq x y z
N ILE A 1 15.71 -5.08 -17.62
CA ILE A 1 14.64 -4.21 -18.12
C ILE A 1 13.30 -4.87 -17.85
N TYR A 2 12.41 -4.14 -17.20
CA TYR A 2 11.07 -4.63 -16.94
C TYR A 2 10.17 -4.40 -18.14
N THR A 3 9.55 -5.48 -18.65
CA THR A 3 8.57 -5.39 -19.73
C THR A 3 7.14 -5.61 -19.22
N HIS A 4 6.99 -6.12 -18.03
CA HIS A 4 5.70 -6.40 -17.41
C HIS A 4 5.71 -5.91 -15.97
N GLY A 5 4.55 -5.47 -15.53
CA GLY A 5 4.32 -5.05 -14.17
C GLY A 5 2.84 -5.14 -13.87
N TYR A 6 2.44 -4.54 -12.77
CA TYR A 6 1.03 -4.43 -12.42
C TYR A 6 0.75 -3.10 -11.73
N ARG A 7 -0.50 -2.71 -11.80
CA ARG A 7 -1.02 -1.52 -11.15
C ARG A 7 -2.02 -1.93 -10.09
N ILE A 8 -2.01 -1.23 -8.97
CA ILE A 8 -3.01 -1.46 -7.91
C ILE A 8 -4.29 -0.78 -8.35
N VAL A 9 -5.39 -1.52 -8.37
CA VAL A 9 -6.72 -1.02 -8.74
C VAL A 9 -7.55 -0.73 -7.49
N GLU A 10 -7.48 -1.61 -6.49
CA GLU A 10 -8.18 -1.46 -5.23
C GLU A 10 -7.31 -1.94 -4.09
N PHE A 11 -7.44 -1.28 -2.95
CA PHE A 11 -6.83 -1.70 -1.70
C PHE A 11 -7.79 -1.38 -0.57
N HIS A 12 -8.15 -2.40 0.19
CA HIS A 12 -9.09 -2.27 1.31
C HIS A 12 -8.54 -2.96 2.54
N VAL A 13 -8.82 -2.36 3.70
CA VAL A 13 -8.60 -3.01 5.00
C VAL A 13 -9.91 -2.94 5.79
N TRP A 14 -10.19 -3.98 6.56
CA TRP A 14 -11.38 -3.98 7.41
C TRP A 14 -11.13 -4.83 8.66
N ALA A 15 -11.86 -4.51 9.71
CA ALA A 15 -11.83 -5.29 10.92
C ALA A 15 -12.61 -6.58 10.74
N PRO A 16 -12.10 -7.74 11.21
CA PRO A 16 -12.86 -8.99 11.17
C PRO A 16 -14.07 -8.96 12.10
N ASP A 17 -14.05 -8.08 13.10
CA ASP A 17 -15.14 -7.90 14.06
C ASP A 17 -15.50 -6.41 14.13
N VAL A 18 -16.78 -6.12 14.37
CA VAL A 18 -17.31 -4.74 14.47
C VAL A 18 -17.37 -4.21 15.89
N ALA A 19 -16.66 -4.83 16.82
CA ALA A 19 -16.53 -4.29 18.18
C ALA A 19 -15.95 -2.87 18.15
N GLY A 20 -16.50 -1.97 18.91
CA GLY A 20 -16.04 -0.59 18.92
C GLY A 20 -14.58 -0.44 19.34
N GLY A 21 -13.91 0.56 18.80
CA GLY A 21 -12.54 0.89 19.13
C GLY A 21 -11.49 0.14 18.34
N THR A 22 -11.87 -0.64 17.33
CA THR A 22 -10.94 -1.31 16.44
C THR A 22 -10.94 -0.60 15.09
N ASP A 23 -9.92 0.21 14.86
CA ASP A 23 -9.79 1.00 13.63
C ASP A 23 -8.59 0.48 12.84
N PRO A 24 -8.77 -0.55 11.99
CA PRO A 24 -7.66 -1.08 11.21
C PRO A 24 -7.18 -0.05 10.21
N GLU A 25 -5.86 0.06 10.11
CA GLU A 25 -5.19 0.89 9.11
C GLU A 25 -3.96 0.17 8.60
N GLY A 26 -3.68 0.39 7.33
CA GLY A 26 -2.52 -0.21 6.71
C GLY A 26 -2.12 0.49 5.43
N TYR A 27 -0.95 0.16 4.94
CA TYR A 27 -0.47 0.67 3.66
C TYR A 27 0.21 -0.44 2.87
N LEU A 28 0.30 -0.21 1.56
CA LEU A 28 1.11 -1.03 0.68
C LEU A 28 2.38 -0.26 0.32
N SER A 29 3.50 -0.96 0.25
CA SER A 29 4.77 -0.38 -0.16
C SER A 29 5.45 -1.26 -1.21
N ILE A 30 6.24 -0.63 -2.07
CA ILE A 30 7.01 -1.33 -3.10
C ILE A 30 8.38 -1.77 -2.62
N LYS A 31 8.78 -1.30 -1.43
CA LYS A 31 9.99 -1.72 -0.73
C LYS A 31 9.63 -2.05 0.70
N GLU A 32 10.28 -3.05 1.26
CA GLU A 32 10.12 -3.34 2.69
C GLU A 32 10.65 -2.17 3.52
N ILE A 33 9.81 -1.65 4.41
CA ILE A 33 10.18 -0.54 5.29
C ILE A 33 10.60 -1.15 6.63
N PRO A 34 11.88 -1.06 7.02
CA PRO A 34 12.36 -1.66 8.26
C PRO A 34 11.73 -1.03 9.50
N SER A 35 11.56 -1.83 10.55
CA SER A 35 11.11 -1.34 11.84
C SER A 35 12.02 -0.20 12.34
N GLY A 36 11.42 0.89 12.80
CA GLY A 36 12.15 2.08 13.25
C GLY A 36 12.50 3.06 12.14
N ALA A 37 12.26 2.72 10.88
CA ALA A 37 12.46 3.64 9.76
C ALA A 37 11.29 4.61 9.63
N VAL A 38 11.52 5.73 8.96
CA VAL A 38 10.47 6.69 8.63
C VAL A 38 9.40 5.99 7.79
N GLY A 39 8.15 6.17 8.16
CA GLY A 39 7.01 5.57 7.46
C GLY A 39 6.66 4.16 7.90
N PHE A 40 7.42 3.56 8.84
CA PHE A 40 7.13 2.19 9.28
C PHE A 40 5.77 2.09 10.00
N ASP A 41 5.50 2.96 10.96
CA ASP A 41 4.28 2.94 11.76
C ASP A 41 3.28 4.01 11.39
N ALA A 42 3.40 4.62 10.20
CA ALA A 42 2.52 5.70 9.79
C ALA A 42 2.24 5.68 8.30
N MET A 43 1.03 6.07 7.94
CA MET A 43 0.71 6.36 6.54
C MET A 43 1.35 7.70 6.17
N ALA A 44 2.25 7.68 5.20
CA ALA A 44 3.02 8.84 4.77
C ALA A 44 2.97 8.98 3.25
N ALA A 45 2.14 9.86 2.76
CA ALA A 45 1.95 10.05 1.32
C ALA A 45 3.18 10.64 0.63
N ASP A 46 4.08 11.26 1.39
CA ASP A 46 5.35 11.79 0.90
C ASP A 46 6.50 10.76 0.94
N ASP A 47 6.27 9.59 1.49
CA ASP A 47 7.24 8.49 1.42
C ASP A 47 7.05 7.76 0.08
N GLY A 48 8.01 7.90 -0.83
CA GLY A 48 7.93 7.31 -2.16
C GLY A 48 7.86 5.78 -2.20
N ARG A 49 8.09 5.12 -1.08
CA ARG A 49 7.95 3.65 -0.97
C ARG A 49 6.50 3.24 -0.78
N GLN A 50 5.68 4.07 -0.16
CA GLN A 50 4.27 3.79 0.08
C GLN A 50 3.44 4.16 -1.15
N VAL A 51 2.54 3.27 -1.56
CA VAL A 51 1.79 3.43 -2.82
C VAL A 51 0.28 3.29 -2.67
N ALA A 52 -0.19 2.84 -1.52
CA ALA A 52 -1.62 2.75 -1.25
C ALA A 52 -1.86 2.80 0.27
N TRP A 53 -2.98 3.38 0.66
CA TRP A 53 -3.33 3.61 2.05
C TRP A 53 -4.80 3.30 2.27
N ALA A 54 -5.11 2.62 3.36
CA ALA A 54 -6.49 2.32 3.69
C ALA A 54 -6.71 2.32 5.20
N ARG A 55 -7.90 2.73 5.60
CA ARG A 55 -8.35 2.74 6.98
C ARG A 55 -9.84 2.49 7.05
N GLN A 56 -10.28 1.81 8.10
CA GLN A 56 -11.69 1.68 8.43
C GLN A 56 -11.92 2.13 9.87
N ILE A 57 -12.91 2.96 10.07
CA ILE A 57 -13.35 3.37 11.42
C ILE A 57 -14.53 2.48 11.81
N THR A 58 -14.42 1.84 12.98
CA THR A 58 -15.51 1.05 13.55
C THR A 58 -16.15 1.80 14.70
N VAL A 59 -17.48 1.84 14.71
CA VAL A 59 -18.27 2.28 15.82
C VAL A 59 -19.03 1.07 16.35
N ALA A 60 -19.27 0.98 17.64
CA ALA A 60 -19.88 -0.20 18.26
C ALA A 60 -21.06 -0.73 17.42
N GLY A 61 -20.93 -1.96 16.96
CA GLY A 61 -21.95 -2.64 16.16
C GLY A 61 -21.97 -2.30 14.67
N SER A 62 -21.13 -1.39 14.16
CA SER A 62 -21.12 -1.07 12.75
C SER A 62 -19.74 -0.60 12.25
N ARG A 63 -19.51 -0.79 10.96
CA ARG A 63 -18.38 -0.22 10.24
C ARG A 63 -18.84 1.11 9.64
N SER A 64 -18.11 2.17 9.94
CA SER A 64 -18.39 3.49 9.38
C SER A 64 -17.10 4.08 8.82
N ASN A 65 -17.22 5.00 7.87
CA ASN A 65 -16.09 5.74 7.28
C ASN A 65 -14.90 4.87 6.86
N THR A 66 -14.95 4.38 5.66
CA THR A 66 -13.81 3.74 5.02
C THR A 66 -13.02 4.77 4.21
N PHE A 67 -11.72 4.62 4.25
CA PHE A 67 -10.79 5.44 3.49
C PHE A 67 -9.91 4.51 2.67
N SER A 68 -9.76 4.80 1.38
CA SER A 68 -8.87 4.05 0.50
C SER A 68 -8.33 4.98 -0.57
N VAL A 69 -7.02 5.14 -0.62
CA VAL A 69 -6.33 5.96 -1.61
C VAL A 69 -5.20 5.15 -2.21
N ILE A 70 -5.05 5.25 -3.51
CA ILE A 70 -4.04 4.52 -4.29
C ILE A 70 -3.30 5.54 -5.15
N ASP A 71 -1.98 5.40 -5.23
CA ASP A 71 -1.20 6.13 -6.23
C ASP A 71 -1.45 5.51 -7.61
N PRO A 72 -2.16 6.20 -8.51
CA PRO A 72 -2.52 5.62 -9.82
C PRO A 72 -1.35 5.57 -10.80
N ASN A 73 -0.25 6.24 -10.50
CA ASN A 73 0.88 6.37 -11.41
C ASN A 73 1.97 5.34 -11.16
N THR A 74 1.90 4.60 -10.05
CA THR A 74 2.92 3.62 -9.72
C THR A 74 2.63 2.30 -10.43
N VAL A 75 3.64 1.82 -11.15
CA VAL A 75 3.65 0.46 -11.72
C VAL A 75 4.59 -0.38 -10.87
N VAL A 76 4.08 -1.48 -10.35
CA VAL A 76 4.86 -2.39 -9.49
C VAL A 76 5.42 -3.50 -10.37
N THR A 77 6.72 -3.71 -10.29
CA THR A 77 7.43 -4.71 -11.10
C THR A 77 8.04 -5.83 -10.28
N GLN A 78 8.04 -5.69 -8.96
CA GLN A 78 8.58 -6.65 -8.02
C GLN A 78 7.57 -6.93 -6.90
N ASP A 79 8.04 -7.11 -5.69
CA ASP A 79 7.18 -7.44 -4.56
C ASP A 79 6.38 -6.25 -4.08
N LEU A 80 5.25 -6.56 -3.48
CA LEU A 80 4.40 -5.60 -2.81
C LEU A 80 4.27 -6.04 -1.36
N PHE A 81 4.44 -5.10 -0.43
CA PHE A 81 4.45 -5.37 1.00
C PHE A 81 3.24 -4.71 1.66
N PHE A 82 2.56 -5.46 2.50
CA PHE A 82 1.48 -4.93 3.34
C PHE A 82 1.99 -4.69 4.76
N ARG A 83 1.68 -3.52 5.31
CA ARG A 83 1.95 -3.20 6.71
C ARG A 83 0.65 -2.83 7.42
N ASN A 84 0.30 -3.60 8.45
CA ASN A 84 -0.76 -3.24 9.38
C ASN A 84 -0.16 -2.34 10.46
N ILE A 85 -0.56 -1.07 10.47
CA ILE A 85 -0.05 -0.09 11.44
C ILE A 85 -0.99 0.11 12.62
N SER A 86 -2.10 -0.61 12.65
CA SER A 86 -3.04 -0.57 13.78
C SER A 86 -2.67 -1.62 14.82
N ALA A 87 -3.16 -1.44 16.05
CA ALA A 87 -3.02 -2.44 17.11
C ALA A 87 -4.02 -3.59 16.94
N ALA A 88 -4.98 -3.47 16.04
CA ALA A 88 -6.03 -4.45 15.83
C ALA A 88 -5.65 -5.43 14.73
N VAL A 89 -6.27 -6.61 14.75
CA VAL A 89 -6.20 -7.53 13.62
C VAL A 89 -6.95 -6.92 12.44
N ALA A 90 -6.34 -6.94 11.26
CA ALA A 90 -6.94 -6.39 10.06
C ALA A 90 -6.95 -7.44 8.95
N ASN A 91 -8.06 -7.52 8.24
CA ASN A 91 -8.12 -8.18 6.94
C ASN A 91 -7.80 -7.15 5.86
N TYR A 92 -7.21 -7.60 4.77
CA TYR A 92 -6.94 -6.72 3.64
C TYR A 92 -7.20 -7.44 2.32
N MET A 93 -7.48 -6.64 1.29
CA MET A 93 -7.67 -7.12 -0.07
C MET A 93 -6.99 -6.16 -1.03
N VAL A 94 -6.28 -6.71 -1.99
CA VAL A 94 -5.63 -5.95 -3.07
C VAL A 94 -6.12 -6.49 -4.40
N VAL A 95 -6.57 -5.59 -5.26
CA VAL A 95 -6.90 -5.91 -6.64
C VAL A 95 -5.87 -5.25 -7.53
N ILE A 96 -5.29 -6.04 -8.41
CA ILE A 96 -4.25 -5.58 -9.33
C ILE A 96 -4.67 -5.85 -10.77
N GLU A 97 -4.11 -5.07 -11.70
CA GLU A 97 -4.23 -5.33 -13.14
C GLU A 97 -2.84 -5.42 -13.77
N PRO A 98 -2.62 -6.36 -14.69
CA PRO A 98 -1.34 -6.45 -15.39
C PRO A 98 -1.14 -5.27 -16.33
N VAL A 99 0.10 -4.84 -16.46
CA VAL A 99 0.51 -3.74 -17.34
C VAL A 99 1.71 -4.19 -18.16
N THR A 100 1.66 -3.95 -19.46
CA THR A 100 2.82 -4.15 -20.33
C THR A 100 3.57 -2.84 -20.45
N LEU A 101 4.87 -2.87 -20.20
CA LEU A 101 5.72 -1.70 -20.23
C LEU A 101 6.51 -1.65 -21.56
N THR A 102 6.67 -0.44 -22.09
CA THR A 102 7.66 -0.21 -23.14
C THR A 102 9.04 -0.30 -22.52
N GLU A 103 10.08 -0.47 -23.37
CA GLU A 103 11.46 -0.51 -22.89
C GLU A 103 11.83 0.74 -22.09
N GLN A 104 11.43 1.91 -22.56
CA GLN A 104 11.67 3.18 -21.85
C GLN A 104 10.98 3.23 -20.49
N GLN A 105 9.73 2.78 -20.43
CA GLN A 105 8.99 2.74 -19.18
C GLN A 105 9.64 1.76 -18.19
N GLY A 106 10.11 0.63 -18.66
CA GLY A 106 10.81 -0.35 -17.84
C GLY A 106 12.11 0.21 -17.24
N ILE A 107 12.85 0.97 -18.02
CA ILE A 107 14.08 1.63 -17.55
C ILE A 107 13.75 2.70 -16.50
N LEU A 108 12.75 3.53 -16.75
CA LEU A 108 12.34 4.57 -15.79
C LEU A 108 11.87 3.96 -14.47
N THR A 109 11.12 2.88 -14.52
CA THR A 109 10.67 2.16 -13.32
C THR A 109 11.86 1.63 -12.53
N LEU A 110 12.84 1.05 -13.20
CA LEU A 110 14.06 0.56 -12.56
C LEU A 110 14.84 1.69 -11.87
N ILE A 111 14.96 2.84 -12.52
CA ILE A 111 15.63 4.00 -11.95
C ILE A 111 14.89 4.49 -10.69
N GLN A 112 13.58 4.59 -10.75
CA GLN A 112 12.78 5.00 -9.60
C GLN A 112 12.95 4.06 -8.42
N GLU A 113 12.95 2.74 -8.65
CA GLU A 113 13.16 1.77 -7.59
C GLU A 113 14.54 1.91 -6.94
N ARG A 114 15.57 2.16 -7.73
CA ARG A 114 16.93 2.37 -7.21
C ARG A 114 17.03 3.64 -6.38
N GLN A 115 16.37 4.70 -6.78
CA GLN A 115 16.32 5.94 -6.01
C GLN A 115 15.65 5.72 -4.65
N GLN A 116 14.61 4.91 -4.59
CA GLN A 116 13.92 4.60 -3.34
C GLN A 116 14.75 3.72 -2.41
N ASP A 117 15.63 2.90 -2.94
CA ASP A 117 16.55 2.09 -2.12
C ASP A 117 17.52 2.95 -1.32
N ASP A 118 17.77 4.19 -1.75
CA ASP A 118 18.69 5.12 -1.11
C ASP A 118 18.02 6.02 -0.05
N ILE A 119 16.74 5.86 0.18
CA ILE A 119 15.97 6.64 1.15
C ILE A 119 16.22 6.17 2.59
#